data_4aa6c9a992425e232bdc644d70ad038c
#
_entry.id   4aa6c9a992425e232bdc644d70ad038c
#
_cell.length_a   1.000
_cell.length_b   1.000
_cell.length_c   1.000
_cell.angle_alpha   90.00
_cell.angle_beta   90.00
_cell.angle_gamma   90.00
#
_symmetry.space_group_name_H-M   'P 1'
#
loop_
_entity.id
_entity.type
_entity.pdbx_description
1 polymer ?
#
loop_
_entity_poly.entity_id
_entity_poly.type
_entity_poly.pdbx_seq_one_letter_code
_entity_poly.pdbx_strand_id
1 'polypeptide(L)' 'MELPQDANILLSYVNLKLRDFYSSLDAMCEDLDESKAQIEEKLSEIGSEYDPEKNQFV' A
#
# COMPACT_ATOMS: atom_id res chain seq x y z
N MET A 1 6.74 -12.56 0.65
CA MET A 1 6.15 -12.27 -0.68
C MET A 1 6.70 -10.97 -1.18
N GLU A 2 7.16 -10.95 -2.41
CA GLU A 2 7.72 -9.73 -2.98
C GLU A 2 6.64 -8.82 -3.52
N LEU A 3 6.76 -7.53 -3.23
CA LEU A 3 5.86 -6.54 -3.77
C LEU A 3 6.29 -6.14 -5.19
N PRO A 4 5.34 -5.72 -6.04
CA PRO A 4 5.69 -5.19 -7.36
C PRO A 4 6.66 -4.01 -7.23
N GLN A 5 7.65 -3.95 -8.12
CA GLN A 5 8.61 -2.85 -8.11
C GLN A 5 8.10 -1.63 -8.89
N ASP A 6 7.19 -1.83 -9.82
CA ASP A 6 6.56 -0.74 -10.54
C ASP A 6 5.54 -0.06 -9.61
N ALA A 7 5.69 1.25 -9.42
CA ALA A 7 4.86 2.01 -8.48
C ALA A 7 3.38 1.99 -8.88
N ASN A 8 3.06 1.98 -10.17
CA ASN A 8 1.67 1.92 -10.61
C ASN A 8 1.05 0.56 -10.35
N ILE A 9 1.82 -0.50 -10.55
CA ILE A 9 1.37 -1.86 -10.25
C ILE A 9 1.24 -2.03 -8.74
N LEU A 10 2.20 -1.50 -7.99
CA LEU A 10 2.16 -1.54 -6.53
C LEU A 10 0.92 -0.83 -5.99
N LEU A 11 0.58 0.32 -6.57
CA LEU A 11 -0.63 1.07 -6.17
C LEU A 11 -1.88 0.22 -6.30
N SER A 12 -2.04 -0.44 -7.43
CA SER A 12 -3.19 -1.32 -7.67
C SER A 12 -3.21 -2.50 -6.72
N TYR A 13 -2.05 -3.11 -6.50
CA TYR A 13 -1.91 -4.25 -5.59
C TYR A 13 -2.27 -3.86 -4.15
N VAL A 14 -1.70 -2.77 -3.67
CA VAL A 14 -1.93 -2.32 -2.29
C VAL A 14 -3.39 -1.95 -2.08
N ASN A 15 -3.98 -1.19 -3.00
CA ASN A 15 -5.38 -0.79 -2.88
C ASN A 15 -6.32 -1.98 -2.92
N LEU A 16 -6.02 -3.00 -3.73
CA LEU A 16 -6.82 -4.22 -3.75
C LEU A 16 -6.77 -4.92 -2.39
N LYS A 17 -5.59 -5.04 -1.80
CA LYS A 17 -5.43 -5.67 -0.49
C LYS A 17 -6.13 -4.88 0.62
N LEU A 18 -6.01 -3.57 0.59
CA LEU A 18 -6.69 -2.72 1.59
C LEU A 18 -8.20 -2.79 1.45
N ARG A 19 -8.71 -2.92 0.24
CA ARG A 19 -10.16 -3.01 0.01
C ARG A 19 -10.71 -4.34 0.49
N ASP A 20 -10.03 -5.44 0.18
CA ASP A 20 -10.60 -6.77 0.34
C ASP A 20 -10.10 -7.55 1.56
N PHE A 21 -8.90 -7.26 2.06
CA PHE A 21 -8.26 -8.12 3.06
C PHE A 21 -7.82 -7.43 4.34
N TYR A 22 -7.53 -6.15 4.32
CA TYR A 22 -6.99 -5.44 5.48
C TYR A 22 -7.75 -4.18 5.77
N SER A 23 -7.93 -3.88 7.05
CA SER A 23 -8.66 -2.70 7.51
C SER A 23 -7.76 -1.45 7.61
N SER A 24 -6.46 -1.62 7.47
CA SER A 24 -5.51 -0.50 7.54
C SER A 24 -4.20 -0.87 6.86
N LEU A 25 -3.42 0.15 6.53
CA LEU A 25 -2.09 -0.05 5.95
C LEU A 25 -1.16 -0.73 6.96
N ASP A 26 -1.26 -0.37 8.24
CA ASP A 26 -0.46 -1.00 9.28
C ASP A 26 -0.74 -2.49 9.38
N ALA A 27 -2.02 -2.87 9.32
CA ALA A 27 -2.41 -4.28 9.37
C ALA A 27 -1.85 -5.06 8.18
N MET A 28 -1.92 -4.47 6.99
CA MET A 28 -1.37 -5.10 5.79
C MET A 28 0.12 -5.30 5.90
N CYS A 29 0.85 -4.27 6.29
CA CYS A 29 2.31 -4.33 6.38
C CYS A 29 2.77 -5.33 7.43
N GLU A 30 2.06 -5.41 8.55
CA GLU A 30 2.39 -6.36 9.61
C GLU A 30 2.19 -7.80 9.14
N ASP A 31 1.07 -8.07 8.49
CA ASP A 31 0.75 -9.43 8.03
C ASP A 31 1.67 -9.89 6.90
N LEU A 32 2.00 -9.00 5.98
CA LEU A 32 2.88 -9.32 4.85
C LEU A 32 4.36 -9.15 5.18
N ASP A 33 4.68 -8.70 6.40
CA ASP A 33 6.05 -8.43 6.82
C ASP A 33 6.76 -7.46 5.88
N GLU A 34 6.06 -6.37 5.54
CA GLU A 34 6.58 -5.34 4.64
C GLU A 34 6.76 -4.01 5.38
N SER A 35 7.67 -3.18 4.87
CA SER A 35 7.93 -1.87 5.46
C SER A 35 6.89 -0.85 4.97
N LYS A 36 6.13 -0.29 5.91
CA LYS A 36 5.17 0.77 5.61
C LYS A 36 5.87 1.97 5.00
N ALA A 37 7.02 2.35 5.56
CA ALA A 37 7.78 3.50 5.05
C ALA A 37 8.22 3.30 3.60
N GLN A 38 8.64 2.10 3.24
CA GLN A 38 9.07 1.80 1.88
C GLN A 38 7.89 1.86 0.90
N ILE A 39 6.73 1.35 1.31
CA ILE A 39 5.54 1.41 0.47
C ILE A 39 5.11 2.85 0.25
N GLU A 40 5.06 3.65 1.32
CA GLU A 40 4.69 5.05 1.22
C GLU A 40 5.67 5.84 0.35
N GLU A 41 6.97 5.61 0.54
CA GLU A 41 7.99 6.27 -0.26
C GLU A 41 7.84 5.94 -1.74
N LYS A 42 7.67 4.67 -2.06
CA LYS A 42 7.56 4.22 -3.44
C LYS A 42 6.31 4.79 -4.12
N LEU A 43 5.20 4.81 -3.42
CA LEU A 43 3.95 5.35 -3.99
C LEU A 43 3.96 6.87 -4.05
N SER A 44 4.74 7.53 -3.19
CA SER A 44 4.89 8.99 -3.27
C SER A 44 5.61 9.41 -4.56
N GLU A 45 6.39 8.53 -5.16
CA GLU A 45 7.06 8.81 -6.43
C GLU A 45 6.09 9.08 -7.57
N ILE A 46 4.89 8.51 -7.49
CA ILE A 46 3.83 8.75 -8.47
C ILE A 46 2.71 9.65 -7.92
N GLY A 47 3.01 10.36 -6.81
CA GLY A 47 2.08 11.31 -6.23
C GLY A 47 0.95 10.71 -5.42
N SER A 48 1.06 9.44 -5.03
CA SER A 48 0.02 8.76 -4.25
C SER A 48 0.34 8.81 -2.77
N GLU A 49 -0.69 9.06 -1.95
CA GLU A 49 -0.57 9.09 -0.50
C GLU A 49 -1.70 8.26 0.13
N TYR A 50 -1.41 7.68 1.29
CA TYR A 50 -2.40 6.89 2.00
C TYR A 50 -3.45 7.78 2.67
N ASP A 51 -4.71 7.49 2.38
CA ASP A 51 -5.85 8.14 3.04
C ASP A 51 -6.46 7.17 4.05
N PRO A 52 -6.24 7.40 5.35
CA PRO A 52 -6.76 6.47 6.37
C PRO A 52 -8.27 6.45 6.48
N GLU A 53 -8.94 7.53 6.09
CA GLU A 53 -10.41 7.55 6.12
C GLU A 53 -11.01 6.63 5.06
N LYS A 54 -10.40 6.59 3.89
CA LYS A 54 -10.84 5.73 2.80
C LYS A 54 -10.14 4.38 2.78
N ASN A 55 -9.11 4.24 3.60
CA ASN A 55 -8.26 3.04 3.63
C ASN A 55 -7.73 2.69 2.24
N GLN A 56 -7.18 3.68 1.57
CA GLN A 56 -6.62 3.50 0.23
C GLN A 56 -5.59 4.59 -0.07
N PHE A 57 -4.74 4.31 -1.04
CA PHE A 57 -3.85 5.33 -1.60
C PHE A 57 -4.60 6.11 -2.67
N VAL A 58 -4.46 7.41 -2.63
CA VAL A 58 -5.15 8.32 -3.56
C VAL A 58 -4.17 9.22 -4.29
#